data_1cb8f418ba7312bc0011e781a11c4bd4
#
_entry.id   1cb8f418ba7312bc0011e781a11c4bd4
#
_cell.length_a   1.000
_cell.length_b   1.000
_cell.length_c   1.000
_cell.angle_alpha   90.00
_cell.angle_beta   90.00
_cell.angle_gamma   90.00
#
_symmetry.space_group_name_H-M   'P 1'
#
loop_
_entity.id
_entity.type
_entity.pdbx_description
1 polymer ?
#
loop_
_entity_poly.entity_id
_entity_poly.type
_entity_poly.pdbx_seq_one_letter_code
_entity_poly.pdbx_strand_id
1 'polypeptide(L)'
;VKRTKGNGLNTSTNNITYCTVGMYKNALTTAGITDADIIVAGPKPISGTAALVGIFEAYEAMTGEAVQDNVVDAALNELVVTGELEASIQGLTDQEVEEFIAYIKSLIAEKGLTDEKSINEAIDEACDKYGVTLSDDERQKIVDLLLKITSLGIDLSGLVDYAASLYNSFK
;
A
#
# COMPACT_ATOMS: atom_id res chain seq x y z
N VAL A 1 11.92 -12.86 -5.50
CA VAL A 1 11.53 -11.71 -6.35
C VAL A 1 12.09 -11.90 -7.74
N LYS A 2 11.34 -11.53 -8.75
CA LYS A 2 11.77 -11.55 -10.16
C LYS A 2 11.27 -10.28 -10.82
N ARG A 3 12.17 -9.54 -11.50
CA ARG A 3 11.77 -8.35 -12.26
C ARG A 3 11.01 -8.78 -13.53
N THR A 4 9.91 -8.09 -13.80
CA THR A 4 9.14 -8.21 -15.04
C THR A 4 9.13 -6.86 -15.77
N LYS A 5 8.62 -6.81 -16.99
CA LYS A 5 8.43 -5.55 -17.73
C LYS A 5 7.02 -5.53 -18.30
N GLY A 6 6.20 -4.60 -17.77
CA GLY A 6 4.85 -4.37 -18.25
C GLY A 6 3.82 -5.42 -17.86
N ASN A 7 4.15 -6.31 -16.90
CA ASN A 7 3.23 -7.31 -16.36
C ASN A 7 2.59 -6.91 -15.03
N GLY A 8 2.98 -5.73 -14.52
CA GLY A 8 2.51 -5.24 -13.23
C GLY A 8 3.11 -5.99 -12.03
N LEU A 9 2.55 -5.73 -10.88
CA LEU A 9 2.99 -6.30 -9.61
C LEU A 9 2.20 -7.56 -9.28
N ASN A 10 2.81 -8.74 -9.47
CA ASN A 10 2.23 -10.02 -9.13
C ASN A 10 2.80 -10.53 -7.81
N THR A 11 1.95 -10.67 -6.80
CA THR A 11 2.36 -11.10 -5.47
C THR A 11 1.55 -12.30 -5.03
N SER A 12 2.22 -13.27 -4.40
CA SER A 12 1.57 -14.40 -3.75
C SER A 12 2.23 -14.71 -2.40
N THR A 13 1.46 -15.28 -1.48
CA THR A 13 1.91 -15.61 -0.14
C THR A 13 1.70 -17.09 0.15
N ASN A 14 2.59 -17.68 0.97
CA ASN A 14 2.48 -19.04 1.47
C ASN A 14 2.96 -19.10 2.93
N ASN A 15 2.16 -19.65 3.83
CA ASN A 15 2.42 -19.66 5.27
C ASN A 15 2.60 -18.25 5.88
N ILE A 16 1.92 -17.25 5.32
CA ILE A 16 1.86 -15.89 5.88
C ILE A 16 0.47 -15.71 6.50
N THR A 17 0.42 -15.31 7.78
CA THR A 17 -0.82 -15.31 8.57
C THR A 17 -1.39 -13.94 8.88
N TYR A 18 -0.62 -12.87 8.69
CA TYR A 18 -1.04 -11.50 8.97
C TYR A 18 -1.00 -10.63 7.71
N CYS A 19 0.14 -10.56 7.03
CA CYS A 19 0.25 -9.73 5.85
C CYS A 19 -0.47 -10.36 4.66
N THR A 20 -1.40 -9.62 4.09
CA THR A 20 -2.13 -10.02 2.88
C THR A 20 -1.32 -9.69 1.61
N VAL A 21 -1.79 -10.18 0.48
CA VAL A 21 -1.22 -9.84 -0.84
C VAL A 21 -1.41 -8.33 -1.12
N GLY A 22 -2.56 -7.76 -0.76
CA GLY A 22 -2.86 -6.36 -0.99
C GLY A 22 -2.01 -5.44 -0.11
N MET A 23 -1.78 -5.78 1.17
CA MET A 23 -0.86 -5.05 2.04
C MET A 23 0.54 -4.95 1.42
N TYR A 24 1.10 -6.06 0.90
CA TYR A 24 2.40 -6.03 0.22
C TYR A 24 2.36 -5.17 -1.05
N LYS A 25 1.33 -5.32 -1.88
CA LYS A 25 1.21 -4.53 -3.11
C LYS A 25 1.12 -3.04 -2.83
N ASN A 26 0.31 -2.63 -1.83
CA ASN A 26 0.20 -1.24 -1.41
C ASN A 26 1.54 -0.66 -0.96
N ALA A 27 2.27 -1.38 -0.10
CA ALA A 27 3.57 -0.96 0.41
C ALA A 27 4.65 -0.89 -0.70
N LEU A 28 4.64 -1.84 -1.62
CA LEU A 28 5.59 -1.90 -2.73
C LEU A 28 5.35 -0.78 -3.76
N THR A 29 4.09 -0.48 -4.07
CA THR A 29 3.75 0.65 -4.96
C THR A 29 4.11 1.99 -4.33
N THR A 30 3.97 2.14 -3.01
CA THR A 30 4.49 3.31 -2.28
C THR A 30 5.99 3.45 -2.43
N ALA A 31 6.73 2.33 -2.48
CA ALA A 31 8.17 2.35 -2.75
C ALA A 31 8.55 2.48 -4.24
N GLY A 32 7.58 2.71 -5.14
CA GLY A 32 7.81 2.83 -6.57
C GLY A 32 8.04 1.50 -7.30
N ILE A 33 7.85 0.37 -6.62
CA ILE A 33 7.95 -0.96 -7.24
C ILE A 33 6.59 -1.35 -7.82
N THR A 34 6.45 -1.21 -9.12
CA THR A 34 5.18 -1.42 -9.85
C THR A 34 5.20 -2.62 -10.80
N ASP A 35 6.37 -3.26 -10.98
CA ASP A 35 6.55 -4.31 -11.99
C ASP A 35 7.51 -5.40 -11.49
N ALA A 36 6.96 -6.41 -10.83
CA ALA A 36 7.71 -7.56 -10.31
C ALA A 36 6.81 -8.76 -10.03
N ASP A 37 7.37 -9.97 -10.14
CA ASP A 37 6.78 -11.20 -9.60
C ASP A 37 7.40 -11.50 -8.24
N ILE A 38 6.57 -11.58 -7.20
CA ILE A 38 7.00 -11.73 -5.81
C ILE A 38 6.28 -12.92 -5.17
N ILE A 39 7.04 -13.81 -4.56
CA ILE A 39 6.52 -14.90 -3.74
C ILE A 39 7.08 -14.71 -2.32
N VAL A 40 6.18 -14.56 -1.36
CA VAL A 40 6.51 -14.47 0.07
C VAL A 40 6.14 -15.80 0.73
N ALA A 41 7.14 -16.55 1.19
CA ALA A 41 6.91 -17.87 1.76
C ALA A 41 7.63 -18.04 3.10
N GLY A 42 6.88 -18.47 4.11
CA GLY A 42 7.42 -18.88 5.40
C GLY A 42 7.62 -20.41 5.47
N PRO A 43 8.68 -20.91 6.12
CA PRO A 43 8.88 -22.35 6.35
C PRO A 43 7.82 -22.94 7.31
N LYS A 44 7.17 -22.08 8.07
CA LYS A 44 6.04 -22.32 8.96
C LYS A 44 5.18 -21.06 9.00
N PRO A 45 3.95 -21.08 9.56
CA PRO A 45 3.14 -19.88 9.72
C PRO A 45 3.88 -18.76 10.45
N ILE A 46 4.01 -17.59 9.80
CA ILE A 46 4.65 -16.36 10.32
C ILE A 46 3.80 -15.14 9.95
N SER A 47 3.98 -14.00 10.65
CA SER A 47 3.23 -12.77 10.35
C SER A 47 3.49 -12.23 8.95
N GLY A 48 4.75 -12.28 8.50
CA GLY A 48 5.16 -11.77 7.19
C GLY A 48 5.65 -10.33 7.18
N THR A 49 5.52 -9.57 8.27
CA THR A 49 5.91 -8.14 8.31
C THR A 49 7.38 -7.93 7.91
N ALA A 50 8.29 -8.73 8.46
CA ALA A 50 9.72 -8.67 8.14
C ALA A 50 10.04 -9.08 6.69
N ALA A 51 9.13 -9.77 6.01
CA ALA A 51 9.36 -10.19 4.62
C ALA A 51 9.42 -8.99 3.65
N LEU A 52 8.77 -7.87 3.98
CA LEU A 52 8.83 -6.65 3.16
C LEU A 52 10.26 -6.13 3.02
N VAL A 53 11.05 -6.15 4.12
CA VAL A 53 12.47 -5.78 4.09
C VAL A 53 13.25 -6.71 3.14
N GLY A 54 13.03 -8.02 3.27
CA GLY A 54 13.67 -8.99 2.37
C GLY A 54 13.27 -8.85 0.90
N ILE A 55 12.06 -8.34 0.61
CA ILE A 55 11.63 -8.01 -0.76
C ILE A 55 12.45 -6.84 -1.29
N PHE A 56 12.63 -5.76 -0.50
CA PHE A 56 13.44 -4.62 -0.90
C PHE A 56 14.89 -5.00 -1.14
N GLU A 57 15.51 -5.74 -0.21
CA GLU A 57 16.89 -6.26 -0.39
C GLU A 57 17.05 -7.11 -1.66
N ALA A 58 16.06 -7.99 -1.93
CA ALA A 58 16.07 -8.81 -3.14
C ALA A 58 15.88 -7.96 -4.42
N TYR A 59 15.05 -6.92 -4.35
CA TYR A 59 14.84 -6.01 -5.46
C TYR A 59 16.12 -5.21 -5.79
N GLU A 60 16.76 -4.65 -4.77
CA GLU A 60 18.05 -3.96 -4.91
C GLU A 60 19.14 -4.87 -5.50
N ALA A 61 19.26 -6.10 -4.98
CA ALA A 61 20.22 -7.07 -5.49
C ALA A 61 20.01 -7.43 -6.97
N MET A 62 18.75 -7.39 -7.45
CA MET A 62 18.42 -7.71 -8.84
C MET A 62 18.55 -6.52 -9.79
N THR A 63 18.23 -5.33 -9.33
CA THR A 63 18.14 -4.13 -10.18
C THR A 63 19.37 -3.24 -10.09
N GLY A 64 20.08 -3.30 -8.97
CA GLY A 64 21.12 -2.34 -8.59
C GLY A 64 20.54 -0.98 -8.15
N GLU A 65 19.22 -0.88 -7.99
CA GLU A 65 18.52 0.34 -7.58
C GLU A 65 18.20 0.23 -6.08
N ALA A 66 18.89 1.03 -5.25
CA ALA A 66 18.65 1.06 -3.82
C ALA A 66 17.32 1.75 -3.49
N VAL A 67 16.52 1.13 -2.62
CA VAL A 67 15.35 1.78 -2.04
C VAL A 67 15.81 2.57 -0.81
N GLN A 68 15.54 3.87 -0.77
CA GLN A 68 15.96 4.72 0.34
C GLN A 68 15.34 4.29 1.67
N ASP A 69 16.09 4.37 2.76
CA ASP A 69 15.65 3.93 4.10
C ASP A 69 14.34 4.58 4.55
N ASN A 70 14.15 5.88 4.27
CA ASN A 70 12.92 6.60 4.59
C ASN A 70 11.70 6.09 3.79
N VAL A 71 11.92 5.58 2.59
CA VAL A 71 10.89 4.95 1.75
C VAL A 71 10.55 3.56 2.28
N VAL A 72 11.55 2.77 2.68
CA VAL A 72 11.36 1.48 3.35
C VAL A 72 10.57 1.67 4.64
N ASP A 73 10.91 2.68 5.45
CA ASP A 73 10.20 3.01 6.69
C ASP A 73 8.74 3.43 6.45
N ALA A 74 8.46 4.16 5.38
CA ALA A 74 7.10 4.54 5.02
C ALA A 74 6.28 3.33 4.56
N ALA A 75 6.86 2.47 3.74
CA ALA A 75 6.22 1.25 3.26
C ALA A 75 5.93 0.25 4.40
N LEU A 76 6.86 0.10 5.36
CA LEU A 76 6.63 -0.70 6.57
C LEU A 76 5.54 -0.10 7.45
N ASN A 77 5.52 1.23 7.62
CA ASN A 77 4.47 1.92 8.36
C ASN A 77 3.10 1.72 7.69
N GLU A 78 3.03 1.83 6.37
CA GLU A 78 1.78 1.58 5.63
C GLU A 78 1.27 0.17 5.87
N LEU A 79 2.14 -0.83 5.80
CA LEU A 79 1.77 -2.23 6.03
C LEU A 79 1.18 -2.44 7.43
N VAL A 80 1.76 -1.82 8.47
CA VAL A 80 1.26 -1.90 9.84
C VAL A 80 -0.07 -1.16 9.99
N VAL A 81 -0.15 0.08 9.49
CA VAL A 81 -1.37 0.91 9.58
C VAL A 81 -2.53 0.24 8.83
N THR A 82 -2.29 -0.33 7.65
CA THR A 82 -3.33 -1.05 6.90
C THR A 82 -3.89 -2.22 7.72
N GLY A 83 -3.03 -3.03 8.33
CA GLY A 83 -3.51 -4.14 9.18
C GLY A 83 -4.24 -3.68 10.45
N GLU A 84 -3.88 -2.53 11.03
CA GLU A 84 -4.65 -1.94 12.15
C GLU A 84 -6.04 -1.46 11.68
N LEU A 85 -6.12 -0.87 10.48
CA LEU A 85 -7.37 -0.40 9.89
C LEU A 85 -8.28 -1.57 9.49
N GLU A 86 -7.73 -2.67 8.95
CA GLU A 86 -8.47 -3.92 8.69
C GLU A 86 -9.13 -4.47 9.96
N ALA A 87 -8.46 -4.34 11.10
CA ALA A 87 -8.99 -4.80 12.38
C ALA A 87 -10.03 -3.84 13.01
N SER A 88 -10.05 -2.55 12.63
CA SER A 88 -10.86 -1.51 13.30
C SER A 88 -12.03 -1.01 12.46
N ILE A 89 -11.86 -0.79 11.16
CA ILE A 89 -12.90 -0.23 10.29
C ILE A 89 -14.08 -1.20 10.19
N GLN A 90 -15.26 -0.74 10.58
CA GLN A 90 -16.48 -1.51 10.48
C GLN A 90 -17.15 -1.32 9.10
N GLY A 91 -17.63 -2.42 8.54
CA GLY A 91 -18.41 -2.40 7.30
C GLY A 91 -17.60 -2.60 6.02
N LEU A 92 -16.27 -2.71 6.13
CA LEU A 92 -15.38 -3.12 5.03
C LEU A 92 -14.72 -4.46 5.36
N THR A 93 -14.49 -5.27 4.35
CA THR A 93 -13.60 -6.43 4.41
C THR A 93 -12.14 -5.97 4.35
N ASP A 94 -11.19 -6.83 4.77
CA ASP A 94 -9.75 -6.53 4.69
C ASP A 94 -9.36 -6.06 3.28
N GLN A 95 -9.84 -6.72 2.25
CA GLN A 95 -9.60 -6.37 0.87
C GLN A 95 -10.17 -4.98 0.50
N GLU A 96 -11.37 -4.65 0.97
CA GLU A 96 -11.97 -3.33 0.73
C GLU A 96 -11.21 -2.21 1.48
N VAL A 97 -10.61 -2.50 2.63
CA VAL A 97 -9.70 -1.56 3.32
C VAL A 97 -8.44 -1.33 2.50
N GLU A 98 -7.83 -2.38 1.94
CA GLU A 98 -6.68 -2.26 1.04
C GLU A 98 -7.00 -1.40 -0.20
N GLU A 99 -8.16 -1.63 -0.81
CA GLU A 99 -8.65 -0.85 -1.96
C GLU A 99 -8.95 0.59 -1.58
N PHE A 100 -9.54 0.82 -0.42
CA PHE A 100 -9.82 2.15 0.13
C PHE A 100 -8.54 2.97 0.29
N ILE A 101 -7.50 2.40 0.89
CA ILE A 101 -6.19 3.06 1.03
C ILE A 101 -5.54 3.31 -0.35
N ALA A 102 -5.57 2.33 -1.24
CA ALA A 102 -5.04 2.48 -2.60
C ALA A 102 -5.78 3.58 -3.37
N TYR A 103 -7.10 3.69 -3.21
CA TYR A 103 -7.90 4.72 -3.83
C TYR A 103 -7.55 6.13 -3.32
N ILE A 104 -7.40 6.33 -2.00
CA ILE A 104 -6.98 7.63 -1.46
C ILE A 104 -5.59 8.01 -2.00
N LYS A 105 -4.65 7.06 -2.04
CA LYS A 105 -3.32 7.31 -2.60
C LYS A 105 -3.37 7.69 -4.08
N SER A 106 -4.26 7.08 -4.87
CA SER A 106 -4.45 7.47 -6.27
C SER A 106 -4.98 8.90 -6.41
N LEU A 107 -5.93 9.31 -5.57
CA LEU A 107 -6.43 10.70 -5.55
C LEU A 107 -5.31 11.70 -5.22
N ILE A 108 -4.46 11.35 -4.25
CA ILE A 108 -3.30 12.15 -3.88
C ILE A 108 -2.33 12.30 -5.07
N ALA A 109 -2.01 11.19 -5.74
CA ALA A 109 -1.13 11.19 -6.90
C ALA A 109 -1.71 11.99 -8.08
N GLU A 110 -2.97 11.76 -8.42
CA GLU A 110 -3.66 12.43 -9.53
C GLU A 110 -3.81 13.93 -9.33
N LYS A 111 -4.14 14.36 -8.10
CA LYS A 111 -4.44 15.76 -7.77
C LYS A 111 -3.23 16.51 -7.20
N GLY A 112 -2.10 15.82 -6.94
CA GLY A 112 -0.90 16.40 -6.34
C GLY A 112 -1.12 16.94 -4.93
N LEU A 113 -1.90 16.23 -4.10
CA LEU A 113 -2.26 16.68 -2.75
C LEU A 113 -1.10 16.45 -1.78
N THR A 114 -0.76 17.47 -0.97
CA THR A 114 0.39 17.39 -0.04
C THR A 114 0.11 17.97 1.35
N ASP A 115 -1.00 18.65 1.53
CA ASP A 115 -1.38 19.25 2.80
C ASP A 115 -2.51 18.48 3.48
N GLU A 116 -2.57 18.60 4.82
CA GLU A 116 -3.53 17.86 5.64
C GLU A 116 -5.00 18.11 5.24
N LYS A 117 -5.34 19.35 4.84
CA LYS A 117 -6.71 19.69 4.46
C LYS A 117 -7.12 18.94 3.19
N SER A 118 -6.30 19.01 2.15
CA SER A 118 -6.58 18.35 0.87
C SER A 118 -6.56 16.82 1.00
N ILE A 119 -5.72 16.27 1.88
CA ILE A 119 -5.73 14.84 2.22
C ILE A 119 -7.04 14.45 2.90
N ASN A 120 -7.53 15.25 3.86
CA ASN A 120 -8.83 14.99 4.49
C ASN A 120 -9.99 15.03 3.47
N GLU A 121 -9.97 15.96 2.53
CA GLU A 121 -10.96 16.01 1.44
C GLU A 121 -10.93 14.74 0.56
N ALA A 122 -9.74 14.18 0.29
CA ALA A 122 -9.59 12.92 -0.42
C ALA A 122 -10.10 11.72 0.40
N ILE A 123 -9.90 11.73 1.72
CA ILE A 123 -10.45 10.72 2.62
C ILE A 123 -11.99 10.79 2.64
N ASP A 124 -12.58 11.99 2.67
CA ASP A 124 -14.03 12.17 2.62
C ASP A 124 -14.61 11.62 1.30
N GLU A 125 -13.97 11.90 0.15
CA GLU A 125 -14.35 11.35 -1.14
C GLU A 125 -14.30 9.81 -1.15
N ALA A 126 -13.28 9.23 -0.52
CA ALA A 126 -13.17 7.77 -0.39
C ALA A 126 -14.25 7.20 0.54
N CYS A 127 -14.52 7.84 1.67
CA CYS A 127 -15.58 7.45 2.59
C CYS A 127 -16.95 7.41 1.90
N ASP A 128 -17.26 8.43 1.11
CA ASP A 128 -18.49 8.49 0.33
C ASP A 128 -18.57 7.37 -0.71
N LYS A 129 -17.47 7.10 -1.40
CA LYS A 129 -17.40 6.06 -2.42
C LYS A 129 -17.58 4.65 -1.87
N TYR A 130 -16.97 4.36 -0.72
CA TYR A 130 -17.02 3.03 -0.09
C TYR A 130 -18.16 2.88 0.90
N GLY A 131 -18.92 3.97 1.19
CA GLY A 131 -20.04 3.96 2.13
C GLY A 131 -19.61 3.69 3.57
N VAL A 132 -18.42 4.14 3.96
CA VAL A 132 -17.82 3.91 5.28
C VAL A 132 -17.71 5.20 6.07
N THR A 133 -17.81 5.09 7.39
CA THR A 133 -17.54 6.19 8.33
C THR A 133 -16.36 5.82 9.21
N LEU A 134 -15.36 6.67 9.23
CA LEU A 134 -14.16 6.49 10.05
C LEU A 134 -14.33 7.16 11.42
N SER A 135 -13.79 6.55 12.46
CA SER A 135 -13.54 7.21 13.73
C SER A 135 -12.43 8.25 13.59
N ASP A 136 -12.33 9.16 14.55
CA ASP A 136 -11.26 10.19 14.56
C ASP A 136 -9.86 9.54 14.60
N ASP A 137 -9.69 8.43 15.32
CA ASP A 137 -8.42 7.67 15.40
C ASP A 137 -8.03 7.04 14.06
N GLU A 138 -8.98 6.38 13.38
CA GLU A 138 -8.75 5.78 12.06
C GLU A 138 -8.41 6.85 11.03
N ARG A 139 -9.15 7.95 11.02
CA ARG A 139 -8.88 9.09 10.14
C ARG A 139 -7.48 9.65 10.37
N GLN A 140 -7.10 9.88 11.63
CA GLN A 140 -5.79 10.44 11.98
C GLN A 140 -4.65 9.51 11.53
N LYS A 141 -4.79 8.20 11.73
CA LYS A 141 -3.81 7.22 11.24
C LYS A 141 -3.60 7.31 9.73
N ILE A 142 -4.69 7.45 8.97
CA ILE A 142 -4.62 7.58 7.51
C ILE A 142 -3.96 8.91 7.13
N VAL A 143 -4.33 10.02 7.77
CA VAL A 143 -3.72 11.34 7.52
C VAL A 143 -2.22 11.31 7.78
N ASP A 144 -1.79 10.78 8.94
CA ASP A 144 -0.38 10.71 9.33
C ASP A 144 0.43 9.86 8.34
N LEU A 145 -0.12 8.73 7.92
CA LEU A 145 0.48 7.87 6.90
C LEU A 145 0.66 8.61 5.57
N LEU A 146 -0.39 9.27 5.10
CA LEU A 146 -0.39 9.95 3.80
C LEU A 146 0.51 11.19 3.80
N LEU A 147 0.55 11.97 4.89
CA LEU A 147 1.50 13.06 5.07
C LEU A 147 2.95 12.55 5.05
N LYS A 148 3.22 11.42 5.70
CA LYS A 148 4.53 10.77 5.64
C LYS A 148 4.91 10.41 4.21
N ILE A 149 4.02 9.72 3.47
CA ILE A 149 4.26 9.31 2.08
C ILE A 149 4.50 10.53 1.17
N THR A 150 3.65 11.55 1.25
CA THR A 150 3.77 12.74 0.40
C THR A 150 5.02 13.56 0.69
N SER A 151 5.50 13.56 1.94
CA SER A 151 6.73 14.26 2.34
C SER A 151 8.02 13.65 1.74
N LEU A 152 7.97 12.41 1.27
CA LEU A 152 9.12 11.72 0.68
C LEU A 152 9.45 12.18 -0.74
N GLY A 153 8.52 12.88 -1.42
CA GLY A 153 8.71 13.31 -2.80
C GLY A 153 8.84 12.15 -3.80
N ILE A 154 8.26 11.00 -3.48
CA ILE A 154 8.27 9.79 -4.31
C ILE A 154 7.35 10.01 -5.52
N ASP A 155 7.71 9.43 -6.67
CA ASP A 155 6.81 9.36 -7.81
C ASP A 155 5.67 8.37 -7.51
N LEU A 156 4.49 8.92 -7.26
CA LEU A 156 3.27 8.16 -6.95
C LEU A 156 2.45 7.82 -8.20
N SER A 157 2.93 8.11 -9.41
CA SER A 157 2.18 7.85 -10.66
C SER A 157 1.77 6.40 -10.84
N GLY A 158 2.59 5.45 -10.40
CA GLY A 158 2.28 4.02 -10.41
C GLY A 158 1.10 3.61 -9.52
N LEU A 159 0.72 4.45 -8.54
CA LEU A 159 -0.44 4.19 -7.68
C LEU A 159 -1.76 4.34 -8.42
N VAL A 160 -1.83 5.26 -9.39
CA VAL A 160 -3.02 5.48 -10.21
C VAL A 160 -3.34 4.22 -11.02
N ASP A 161 -2.32 3.66 -11.69
CA ASP A 161 -2.48 2.44 -12.48
C ASP A 161 -2.81 1.24 -11.59
N TYR A 162 -2.21 1.16 -10.41
CA TYR A 162 -2.49 0.11 -9.44
C TYR A 162 -3.92 0.18 -8.90
N ALA A 163 -4.38 1.34 -8.46
CA ALA A 163 -5.76 1.53 -7.98
C ALA A 163 -6.79 1.21 -9.08
N ALA A 164 -6.53 1.61 -10.33
CA ALA A 164 -7.36 1.26 -11.48
C ALA A 164 -7.39 -0.25 -11.73
N SER A 165 -6.27 -0.95 -11.55
CA SER A 165 -6.19 -2.41 -11.71
C SER A 165 -7.00 -3.14 -10.64
N LEU A 166 -6.97 -2.68 -9.39
CA LEU A 166 -7.78 -3.22 -8.30
C LEU A 166 -9.27 -3.06 -8.62
N TYR A 167 -9.72 -1.86 -8.95
CA TYR A 167 -11.13 -1.59 -9.25
C TYR A 167 -11.68 -2.44 -10.40
N ASN A 168 -10.85 -2.73 -11.42
CA ASN A 168 -11.26 -3.55 -12.56
C ASN A 168 -11.24 -5.06 -12.28
N SER A 169 -10.56 -5.51 -11.22
CA SER A 169 -10.50 -6.93 -10.83
C SER A 169 -11.78 -7.43 -10.18
N PHE A 170 -12.68 -6.52 -9.77
CA PHE A 170 -13.89 -6.79 -8.98
C PHE A 170 -15.20 -6.48 -9.72
N LYS A 171 -15.12 -6.20 -11.03
CA LYS A 171 -16.28 -6.15 -11.94
C LYS A 171 -16.45 -7.45 -12.68
#